data_802e1722fc088a720f641f5c5bea6326
#
_entry.id   802e1722fc088a720f641f5c5bea6326
#
_cell.length_a   1.000
_cell.length_b   1.000
_cell.length_c   1.000
_cell.angle_alpha   90.00
_cell.angle_beta   90.00
_cell.angle_gamma   90.00
#
_symmetry.space_group_name_H-M   'P 1'
#
loop_
_entity.id
_entity.type
_entity.pdbx_description
1 polymer ?
#
loop_
_entity_poly.entity_id
_entity_poly.type
_entity_poly.pdbx_seq_one_letter_code
_entity_poly.pdbx_strand_id
1 'polypeptide(L)'
;MYRYFDYLKRSKRDLEENLGKYLETLKSIAEKYGGKAYMFGSYVKGGYIGASDIDILIEIPDNVDRFKVLHEARRLVQNRRIEIHVLNESDAKTFKELIKVYKEIA
;
A
#
# COMPACT_ATOMS: atom_id res chain seq x y z
N MET A 1 -19.55 0.22 -21.62
CA MET A 1 -20.15 -0.77 -20.74
C MET A 1 -19.21 -1.91 -20.39
N TYR A 2 -18.76 -2.62 -21.38
CA TYR A 2 -17.85 -3.74 -21.16
C TYR A 2 -16.49 -3.30 -20.59
N ARG A 3 -16.08 -2.06 -20.87
CA ARG A 3 -14.80 -1.51 -20.43
C ARG A 3 -14.65 -1.50 -18.91
N TYR A 4 -15.74 -1.24 -18.19
CA TYR A 4 -15.67 -1.21 -16.73
C TYR A 4 -15.37 -2.60 -16.15
N PHE A 5 -16.09 -3.61 -16.63
CA PHE A 5 -15.87 -4.98 -16.18
C PHE A 5 -14.52 -5.52 -16.63
N ASP A 6 -14.09 -5.17 -17.84
CA ASP A 6 -12.76 -5.53 -18.31
C ASP A 6 -11.68 -4.90 -17.45
N TYR A 7 -11.86 -3.64 -17.07
CA TYR A 7 -10.95 -2.95 -16.16
C TYR A 7 -10.87 -3.69 -14.82
N LEU A 8 -11.99 -4.06 -14.23
CA LEU A 8 -12.03 -4.76 -12.96
C LEU A 8 -11.30 -6.10 -13.03
N LYS A 9 -11.52 -6.85 -14.10
CA LYS A 9 -10.86 -8.14 -14.31
C LYS A 9 -9.36 -7.97 -14.47
N ARG A 10 -8.93 -6.99 -15.27
CA ARG A 10 -7.52 -6.74 -15.51
C ARG A 10 -6.81 -6.26 -14.25
N SER A 11 -7.43 -5.38 -13.49
CA SER A 11 -6.82 -4.89 -12.25
C SER A 11 -6.66 -5.99 -11.22
N LYS A 12 -7.64 -6.90 -11.14
CA LYS A 12 -7.55 -8.04 -10.24
C LYS A 12 -6.45 -9.00 -10.67
N ARG A 13 -6.38 -9.31 -11.96
CA ARG A 13 -5.34 -10.18 -12.50
C ARG A 13 -3.96 -9.58 -12.30
N ASP A 14 -3.83 -8.30 -12.60
CA ASP A 14 -2.58 -7.60 -12.40
C ASP A 14 -2.14 -7.66 -10.95
N LEU A 15 -3.06 -7.45 -10.01
CA LEU A 15 -2.76 -7.53 -8.59
C LEU A 15 -2.29 -8.94 -8.22
N GLU A 16 -3.01 -9.96 -8.65
CA GLU A 16 -2.66 -11.35 -8.34
C GLU A 16 -1.29 -11.74 -8.90
N GLU A 17 -0.98 -11.30 -10.11
CA GLU A 17 0.27 -11.65 -10.76
C GLU A 17 1.46 -10.83 -10.28
N ASN A 18 1.24 -9.59 -9.88
CA ASN A 18 2.32 -8.64 -9.61
C ASN A 18 2.36 -8.10 -8.18
N LEU A 19 1.58 -8.65 -7.27
CA LEU A 19 1.52 -8.14 -5.90
C LEU A 19 2.91 -8.07 -5.25
N GLY A 20 3.69 -9.15 -5.38
CA GLY A 20 5.04 -9.18 -4.80
C GLY A 20 5.92 -8.06 -5.33
N LYS A 21 5.83 -7.78 -6.62
CA LYS A 21 6.60 -6.71 -7.24
C LYS A 21 6.16 -5.33 -6.74
N TYR A 22 4.85 -5.13 -6.58
CA TYR A 22 4.33 -3.87 -6.04
C TYR A 22 4.75 -3.66 -4.59
N LEU A 23 4.69 -4.71 -3.78
CA LEU A 23 5.13 -4.62 -2.39
C LEU A 23 6.62 -4.29 -2.29
N GLU A 24 7.44 -4.90 -3.14
CA GLU A 24 8.87 -4.63 -3.19
C GLU A 24 9.13 -3.17 -3.57
N THR A 25 8.39 -2.65 -4.54
CA THR A 25 8.50 -1.25 -4.97
C THR A 25 8.16 -0.30 -3.82
N LEU A 26 7.06 -0.57 -3.12
CA LEU A 26 6.62 0.28 -2.01
C LEU A 26 7.59 0.22 -0.83
N LYS A 27 8.12 -0.95 -0.54
CA LYS A 27 9.18 -1.10 0.46
C LYS A 27 10.39 -0.27 0.11
N SER A 28 10.84 -0.34 -1.15
CA SER A 28 12.01 0.42 -1.62
C SER A 28 11.78 1.93 -1.50
N ILE A 29 10.58 2.40 -1.81
CA ILE A 29 10.24 3.82 -1.65
C ILE A 29 10.33 4.21 -0.18
N ALA A 30 9.73 3.42 0.71
CA ALA A 30 9.78 3.70 2.15
C ALA A 30 11.22 3.78 2.64
N GLU A 31 12.05 2.82 2.28
CA GLU A 31 13.46 2.78 2.68
C GLU A 31 14.26 3.96 2.13
N LYS A 32 13.98 4.37 0.91
CA LYS A 32 14.61 5.54 0.29
C LYS A 32 14.42 6.79 1.12
N TYR A 33 13.28 6.93 1.76
CA TYR A 33 12.97 8.10 2.60
C TYR A 33 13.23 7.88 4.08
N GLY A 34 13.85 6.75 4.43
CA GLY A 34 14.20 6.46 5.82
C GLY A 34 13.08 5.86 6.65
N GLY A 35 12.09 5.28 6.01
CA GLY A 35 10.91 4.73 6.67
C GLY A 35 10.71 3.25 6.47
N LYS A 36 9.50 2.81 6.71
CA LYS A 36 9.09 1.40 6.59
C LYS A 36 7.72 1.31 5.95
N ALA A 37 7.42 0.16 5.35
CA ALA A 37 6.13 -0.11 4.75
C ALA A 37 5.45 -1.29 5.43
N TYR A 38 4.14 -1.21 5.59
CA TYR A 38 3.33 -2.22 6.26
C TYR A 38 2.10 -2.55 5.44
N MET A 39 1.65 -3.79 5.53
CA MET A 39 0.31 -4.17 5.06
C MET A 39 -0.64 -4.19 6.24
N PHE A 40 -1.89 -3.80 6.01
CA PHE A 40 -2.94 -3.91 7.01
C PHE A 40 -4.27 -4.18 6.33
N GLY A 41 -5.35 -4.20 7.09
CA GLY A 41 -6.68 -4.42 6.55
C GLY A 41 -7.03 -5.88 6.35
N SER A 42 -8.07 -6.14 5.56
CA SER A 42 -8.66 -7.47 5.44
C SER A 42 -7.72 -8.51 4.84
N TYR A 43 -6.85 -8.11 3.92
CA TYR A 43 -5.90 -9.07 3.33
C TYR A 43 -4.97 -9.65 4.38
N VAL A 44 -4.45 -8.80 5.28
CA VAL A 44 -3.55 -9.26 6.35
C VAL A 44 -4.29 -10.17 7.32
N LYS A 45 -5.54 -9.83 7.64
CA LYS A 45 -6.35 -10.61 8.57
C LYS A 45 -6.78 -11.95 8.00
N GLY A 46 -7.16 -11.98 6.72
CA GLY A 46 -7.71 -13.17 6.08
C GLY A 46 -6.82 -13.85 5.05
N GLY A 47 -5.76 -13.20 4.62
CA GLY A 47 -4.86 -13.73 3.59
C GLY A 47 -5.51 -13.91 2.24
N TYR A 48 -6.58 -13.19 1.95
CA TYR A 48 -7.39 -13.36 0.75
C TYR A 48 -7.49 -12.08 -0.06
N ILE A 49 -7.09 -12.15 -1.32
CA ILE A 49 -7.15 -11.00 -2.23
C ILE A 49 -8.58 -10.73 -2.68
N GLY A 50 -9.27 -11.75 -3.18
CA GLY A 50 -10.69 -11.70 -3.53
C GLY A 50 -11.20 -10.37 -4.05
N ALA A 51 -12.27 -9.88 -3.43
CA ALA A 51 -12.89 -8.60 -3.74
C ALA A 51 -12.30 -7.44 -2.94
N SER A 52 -11.44 -7.73 -1.96
CA SER A 52 -10.87 -6.71 -1.08
C SER A 52 -9.65 -6.05 -1.68
N ASP A 53 -9.44 -4.79 -1.37
CA ASP A 53 -8.24 -4.07 -1.73
C ASP A 53 -7.10 -4.42 -0.78
N ILE A 54 -5.88 -4.11 -1.19
CA ILE A 54 -4.69 -4.26 -0.36
C ILE A 54 -4.39 -2.89 0.25
N ASP A 55 -4.34 -2.83 1.57
CA ASP A 55 -4.04 -1.58 2.28
C ASP A 55 -2.58 -1.54 2.69
N ILE A 56 -1.89 -0.48 2.29
CA ILE A 56 -0.47 -0.28 2.57
C ILE A 56 -0.30 1.02 3.37
N LEU A 57 0.49 0.95 4.42
CA LEU A 57 0.94 2.12 5.17
C LEU A 57 2.44 2.31 4.93
N ILE A 58 2.82 3.47 4.43
CA ILE A 58 4.22 3.88 4.37
C ILE A 58 4.43 4.88 5.49
N GLU A 59 5.28 4.51 6.43
CA GLU A 59 5.66 5.36 7.56
C GLU A 59 7.01 6.01 7.24
N ILE A 60 7.05 7.33 7.33
CA ILE A 60 8.26 8.11 7.01
C ILE A 60 8.61 9.05 8.16
N PRO A 61 9.86 9.52 8.25
CA PRO A 61 10.25 10.49 9.28
C PRO A 61 9.41 11.75 9.23
N ASP A 62 9.26 12.40 10.38
CA ASP A 62 8.40 13.58 10.54
C ASP A 62 8.83 14.76 9.67
N ASN A 63 10.09 14.84 9.29
CA ASN A 63 10.60 15.92 8.45
C ASN A 63 10.48 15.68 6.94
N VAL A 64 9.93 14.55 6.54
CA VAL A 64 9.73 14.22 5.13
C VAL A 64 8.31 14.58 4.70
N ASP A 65 8.18 15.20 3.53
CA ASP A 65 6.87 15.56 2.99
C ASP A 65 6.13 14.31 2.51
N ARG A 66 5.05 13.95 3.22
CA ARG A 66 4.28 12.75 2.91
C ARG A 66 3.60 12.80 1.54
N PHE A 67 3.25 13.98 1.07
CA PHE A 67 2.60 14.10 -0.24
C PHE A 67 3.56 13.81 -1.39
N LYS A 68 4.82 14.18 -1.22
CA LYS A 68 5.87 13.84 -2.19
C LYS A 68 6.04 12.33 -2.29
N VAL A 69 6.06 11.64 -1.15
CA VAL A 69 6.20 10.18 -1.10
C VAL A 69 4.97 9.51 -1.71
N LEU A 70 3.78 9.98 -1.36
CA LEU A 70 2.53 9.44 -1.91
C LEU A 70 2.49 9.58 -3.43
N HIS A 71 2.89 10.75 -3.94
CA HIS A 71 2.91 11.00 -5.38
C HIS A 71 3.86 10.03 -6.09
N GLU A 72 5.05 9.84 -5.56
CA GLU A 72 6.01 8.89 -6.11
C GLU A 72 5.47 7.46 -6.09
N ALA A 73 4.86 7.06 -4.97
CA ALA A 73 4.29 5.72 -4.82
C ALA A 73 3.18 5.48 -5.86
N ARG A 74 2.29 6.46 -6.04
CA ARG A 74 1.20 6.35 -7.01
C ARG A 74 1.69 6.34 -8.45
N ARG A 75 2.78 7.03 -8.73
CA ARG A 75 3.38 7.01 -10.06
C ARG A 75 3.93 5.65 -10.41
N LEU A 76 4.53 4.96 -9.45
CA LEU A 76 5.19 3.66 -9.67
C LEU A 76 4.25 2.47 -9.48
N VAL A 77 3.23 2.61 -8.64
CA VAL A 77 2.24 1.55 -8.38
C VAL A 77 0.87 2.09 -8.74
N GLN A 78 0.45 1.80 -9.96
CA GLN A 78 -0.78 2.39 -10.53
C GLN A 78 -2.04 1.57 -10.30
N ASN A 79 -1.92 0.34 -9.82
CA ASN A 79 -3.08 -0.49 -9.54
C ASN A 79 -3.87 0.10 -8.37
N ARG A 80 -5.11 0.52 -8.65
CA ARG A 80 -5.98 1.20 -7.68
C ARG A 80 -6.51 0.28 -6.58
N ARG A 81 -6.36 -1.03 -6.74
CA ARG A 81 -6.69 -1.98 -5.68
C ARG A 81 -5.67 -1.96 -4.54
N ILE A 82 -4.54 -1.31 -4.76
CA ILE A 82 -3.57 -1.07 -3.69
C ILE A 82 -3.84 0.35 -3.18
N GLU A 83 -4.35 0.44 -1.96
CA GLU A 83 -4.61 1.71 -1.30
C GLU A 83 -3.38 2.08 -0.48
N ILE A 84 -2.77 3.21 -0.84
CA ILE A 84 -1.51 3.64 -0.23
C ILE A 84 -1.78 4.81 0.71
N HIS A 85 -1.41 4.62 1.97
CA HIS A 85 -1.48 5.65 3.00
C HIS A 85 -0.05 6.00 3.38
N VAL A 86 0.30 7.27 3.31
CA VAL A 86 1.62 7.74 3.73
C VAL A 86 1.46 8.65 4.92
N LEU A 87 2.08 8.28 6.03
CA LEU A 87 2.00 9.05 7.28
C LEU A 87 3.40 9.29 7.84
N ASN A 88 3.59 10.44 8.46
CA ASN A 88 4.79 10.72 9.22
C ASN A 88 4.77 9.89 10.51
N GLU A 89 5.93 9.65 11.12
CA GLU A 89 6.06 8.75 12.27
C GLU A 89 5.07 9.05 13.39
N SER A 90 4.87 10.31 13.73
CA SER A 90 3.96 10.69 14.81
C SER A 90 2.53 10.25 14.53
N ASP A 91 2.04 10.50 13.31
CA ASP A 91 0.69 10.09 12.92
C ASP A 91 0.58 8.59 12.71
N ALA A 92 1.64 7.97 12.20
CA ALA A 92 1.67 6.53 11.98
C ALA A 92 1.54 5.76 13.29
N LYS A 93 2.15 6.27 14.35
CA LYS A 93 2.04 5.64 15.67
C LYS A 93 0.59 5.54 16.12
N THR A 94 -0.15 6.64 16.02
CA THR A 94 -1.57 6.66 16.36
C THR A 94 -2.38 5.77 15.44
N PHE A 95 -2.09 5.82 14.14
CA PHE A 95 -2.78 5.02 13.15
C PHE A 95 -2.61 3.52 13.43
N LYS A 96 -1.39 3.09 13.75
CA LYS A 96 -1.13 1.68 14.08
C LYS A 96 -1.91 1.23 15.31
N GLU A 97 -2.05 2.09 16.30
CA GLU A 97 -2.86 1.79 17.49
C GLU A 97 -4.33 1.57 17.14
N LEU A 98 -4.83 2.32 16.15
CA LEU A 98 -6.22 2.20 15.69
C LEU A 98 -6.46 0.95 14.88
N ILE A 99 -5.57 0.63 13.95
CA ILE A 99 -5.75 -0.55 13.08
C ILE A 99 -5.41 -1.85 13.76
N LYS A 100 -4.52 -1.82 14.77
CA LYS A 100 -4.09 -2.93 15.62
C LYS A 100 -3.35 -4.07 14.90
N VAL A 101 -3.86 -4.55 13.77
CA VAL A 101 -3.27 -5.67 13.02
C VAL A 101 -2.60 -5.14 11.76
N TYR A 102 -1.30 -5.31 11.67
CA TYR A 102 -0.50 -4.92 10.51
C TYR A 102 0.75 -5.79 10.45
N LYS A 103 1.35 -5.87 9.27
CA LYS A 103 2.55 -6.68 9.05
C LYS A 103 3.56 -5.87 8.24
N GLU A 104 4.78 -5.76 8.74
CA GLU A 104 5.84 -5.08 8.01
C GLU A 104 6.16 -5.86 6.73
N ILE A 105 6.37 -5.14 5.63
CA ILE A 105 6.79 -5.72 4.38
C ILE A 105 8.30 -5.95 4.46
N ALA A 106 8.68 -7.22 4.50
CA ALA A 106 10.07 -7.62 4.65
C ALA A 106 10.78 -7.68 3.29
#